data_764c3f86a344e1a75570ba47816e74e0
#
_entry.id   764c3f86a344e1a75570ba47816e74e0
#
_cell.length_a   1.000
_cell.length_b   1.000
_cell.length_c   1.000
_cell.angle_alpha   90.00
_cell.angle_beta   90.00
_cell.angle_gamma   90.00
#
_symmetry.space_group_name_H-M   'P 1'
#
loop_
_entity.id
_entity.type
_entity.pdbx_description
1 polymer ?
#
loop_
_entity_poly.entity_id
_entity_poly.type
_entity_poly.pdbx_seq_one_letter_code
_entity_poly.pdbx_strand_id
1 'polypeptide(L)'
;MKNNRMKIYATAVIAITLSACAPQPQEVAFTPHNPFGHALVPDMIADASITEFDGTFYCYATTDGYGRGLETSGPPTVWKSTDFVNWSFDGTYFPAAADQKYWAPSKAVKANGKYYIYPTVNGYMYPAVADSPDGPFELVKGEGFITENRLWVMDNVHAIDTELFIDDDGQIYAFWGSRNVAKLQNDMATIDTMYRIETRRKEYSEGPIFFKRKGIYYYLYTIGGDENYEYYYQMSKESPLGPWIVPENDLVSTTCIPTGVFGPGHGSVFHVEGTDDYYLAFLEFGRNSTNRQTYVNKLEFNEDGTIQQVKVDLKGVGALRQVATEAPLKIAACYASSSQAPLKIRYFNDSRCQRTEFFDPSFAFDNANGSRWMAAEGDSLQTWMVADLGEVKSIQRSELYFVRPTAGHAYTLEGSADGIHWEVCGGHEAIEKRSPHTDVLNKKFRYLRASIQQGIAGIWEWKMY
;
A
#
# COMPACT_ATOMS: atom_id res chain seq x y z
N MET A 1 47.20 -57.59 65.96
CA MET A 1 47.94 -57.03 64.82
C MET A 1 46.99 -56.98 63.62
N LYS A 2 46.38 -55.86 63.34
CA LYS A 2 45.73 -55.54 62.06
C LYS A 2 45.87 -54.07 61.85
N ASN A 3 46.63 -53.75 60.81
CA ASN A 3 46.83 -52.38 60.32
C ASN A 3 45.56 -51.86 59.64
N ASN A 4 44.98 -50.80 60.19
CA ASN A 4 43.95 -49.99 59.46
C ASN A 4 44.65 -48.84 58.80
N ARG A 5 44.72 -48.87 57.43
CA ARG A 5 45.08 -47.72 56.60
C ARG A 5 43.83 -46.96 56.32
N MET A 6 43.79 -45.72 56.80
CA MET A 6 42.76 -44.74 56.51
C MET A 6 42.99 -44.17 55.07
N LYS A 7 42.02 -44.36 54.17
CA LYS A 7 42.01 -43.73 52.83
C LYS A 7 41.41 -42.38 52.97
N ILE A 8 42.19 -41.36 52.67
CA ILE A 8 41.73 -39.95 52.47
C ILE A 8 41.18 -39.84 51.05
N TYR A 9 39.88 -39.58 50.93
CA TYR A 9 39.26 -39.22 49.67
C TYR A 9 39.38 -37.71 49.51
N ALA A 10 40.16 -37.23 48.53
CA ALA A 10 40.19 -35.84 48.09
C ALA A 10 38.96 -35.61 47.22
N THR A 11 38.02 -34.81 47.70
CA THR A 11 36.88 -34.33 46.90
C THR A 11 37.35 -33.17 46.00
N ALA A 12 37.48 -33.43 44.71
CA ALA A 12 37.73 -32.40 43.75
C ALA A 12 36.43 -31.61 43.51
N VAL A 13 36.39 -30.36 43.92
CA VAL A 13 35.32 -29.41 43.56
C VAL A 13 35.61 -28.94 42.14
N ILE A 14 34.83 -29.43 41.16
CA ILE A 14 34.83 -28.91 39.82
C ILE A 14 33.98 -27.64 39.84
N ALA A 15 34.64 -26.48 39.80
CA ALA A 15 33.98 -25.20 39.52
C ALA A 15 33.57 -25.17 38.05
N ILE A 16 32.29 -25.43 37.77
CA ILE A 16 31.73 -25.18 36.43
C ILE A 16 31.54 -23.66 36.30
N THR A 17 32.47 -23.02 35.63
CA THR A 17 32.27 -21.65 35.14
C THR A 17 31.26 -21.74 34.03
N LEU A 18 30.00 -21.43 34.30
CA LEU A 18 29.01 -21.10 33.29
C LEU A 18 29.44 -19.79 32.59
N SER A 19 30.29 -19.93 31.58
CA SER A 19 30.47 -18.86 30.61
C SER A 19 29.15 -18.71 29.87
N ALA A 20 28.36 -17.71 30.23
CA ALA A 20 27.21 -17.30 29.42
C ALA A 20 27.74 -16.88 28.07
N CYS A 21 27.74 -17.77 27.08
CA CYS A 21 27.93 -17.38 25.69
C CYS A 21 26.82 -16.42 25.36
N ALA A 22 27.17 -15.12 25.27
CA ALA A 22 26.33 -14.19 24.54
C ALA A 22 26.06 -14.79 23.17
N PRO A 23 24.81 -14.81 22.68
CA PRO A 23 24.52 -15.33 21.36
C PRO A 23 25.41 -14.58 20.37
N GLN A 24 26.20 -15.34 19.60
CA GLN A 24 26.99 -14.74 18.51
C GLN A 24 26.00 -14.11 17.52
N PRO A 25 26.27 -12.90 17.05
CA PRO A 25 25.46 -12.28 16.03
C PRO A 25 25.37 -13.23 14.84
N GLN A 26 24.17 -13.75 14.54
CA GLN A 26 23.96 -14.42 13.27
C GLN A 26 24.05 -13.36 12.20
N GLU A 27 24.93 -13.57 11.24
CA GLU A 27 25.00 -12.76 10.02
C GLU A 27 23.61 -12.86 9.38
N VAL A 28 22.91 -11.73 9.26
CA VAL A 28 21.61 -11.68 8.61
C VAL A 28 21.84 -11.91 7.13
N ALA A 29 21.74 -13.14 6.70
CA ALA A 29 21.54 -13.43 5.29
C ALA A 29 20.17 -12.88 4.93
N PHE A 30 20.12 -11.67 4.34
CA PHE A 30 18.91 -11.17 3.69
C PHE A 30 18.50 -12.25 2.69
N THR A 31 17.39 -12.94 3.01
CA THR A 31 16.90 -14.01 2.16
C THR A 31 16.48 -13.36 0.83
N PRO A 32 17.05 -13.75 -0.33
CA PRO A 32 16.78 -13.10 -1.60
C PRO A 32 15.36 -13.33 -2.14
N HIS A 33 14.44 -13.83 -1.34
CA HIS A 33 13.12 -14.29 -1.77
C HIS A 33 11.98 -13.60 -1.04
N ASN A 34 11.90 -12.27 -1.21
CA ASN A 34 10.62 -11.61 -1.03
C ASN A 34 9.74 -11.89 -2.27
N PRO A 35 8.69 -12.75 -2.17
CA PRO A 35 7.87 -13.09 -3.32
C PRO A 35 6.93 -11.95 -3.76
N PHE A 36 6.81 -10.87 -2.96
CA PHE A 36 5.88 -9.76 -3.17
C PHE A 36 6.55 -8.46 -3.61
N GLY A 37 7.86 -8.44 -3.77
CA GLY A 37 8.62 -7.36 -4.39
C GLY A 37 8.40 -5.97 -3.77
N HIS A 38 8.33 -4.95 -4.62
CA HIS A 38 8.20 -3.55 -4.22
C HIS A 38 6.77 -3.05 -4.43
N ALA A 39 5.88 -3.36 -3.49
CA ALA A 39 4.57 -2.74 -3.44
C ALA A 39 4.68 -1.21 -3.26
N LEU A 40 3.66 -0.47 -3.70
CA LEU A 40 3.68 0.99 -3.72
C LEU A 40 3.88 1.58 -2.32
N VAL A 41 3.10 1.11 -1.35
CA VAL A 41 3.14 1.60 0.03
C VAL A 41 3.35 0.45 1.02
N PRO A 42 3.87 0.71 2.21
CA PRO A 42 4.02 -0.30 3.27
C PRO A 42 2.67 -0.56 3.97
N ASP A 43 1.69 -1.04 3.21
CA ASP A 43 0.37 -1.45 3.70
C ASP A 43 -0.32 -2.34 2.66
N MET A 44 -1.46 -2.90 3.02
CA MET A 44 -2.35 -3.62 2.13
C MET A 44 -3.40 -2.67 1.60
N ILE A 45 -3.23 -2.24 0.35
CA ILE A 45 -4.17 -1.36 -0.33
C ILE A 45 -4.48 -1.88 -1.73
N ALA A 46 -5.69 -1.62 -2.16
CA ALA A 46 -6.20 -1.98 -3.48
C ALA A 46 -6.95 -0.82 -4.13
N ASP A 47 -7.33 -0.99 -5.37
CA ASP A 47 -8.17 -0.05 -6.12
C ASP A 47 -7.59 1.38 -6.08
N ALA A 48 -6.27 1.48 -6.18
CA ALA A 48 -5.54 2.72 -5.93
C ALA A 48 -5.73 3.72 -7.06
N SER A 49 -6.14 4.92 -6.70
CA SER A 49 -6.20 6.09 -7.58
C SER A 49 -5.09 7.06 -7.23
N ILE A 50 -4.18 7.29 -8.18
CA ILE A 50 -2.98 8.11 -7.98
C ILE A 50 -3.10 9.39 -8.79
N THR A 51 -2.74 10.51 -8.17
CA THR A 51 -2.64 11.82 -8.82
C THR A 51 -1.47 12.60 -8.25
N GLU A 52 -0.95 13.57 -9.00
CA GLU A 52 0.09 14.49 -8.55
C GLU A 52 -0.48 15.91 -8.51
N PHE A 53 -0.19 16.64 -7.42
CA PHE A 53 -0.47 18.06 -7.27
C PHE A 53 0.75 18.76 -6.70
N ASP A 54 1.22 19.78 -7.40
CA ASP A 54 2.32 20.64 -6.97
C ASP A 54 3.58 19.82 -6.53
N GLY A 55 3.92 18.76 -7.28
CA GLY A 55 5.07 17.90 -7.02
C GLY A 55 4.89 16.88 -5.89
N THR A 56 3.70 16.72 -5.35
CA THR A 56 3.36 15.69 -4.37
C THR A 56 2.38 14.68 -4.97
N PHE A 57 2.72 13.40 -4.89
CA PHE A 57 1.85 12.30 -5.27
C PHE A 57 0.89 11.97 -4.13
N TYR A 58 -0.36 11.76 -4.46
CA TYR A 58 -1.42 11.32 -3.56
C TYR A 58 -1.99 10.00 -4.06
N CYS A 59 -2.08 9.01 -3.19
CA CYS A 59 -2.67 7.71 -3.48
C CYS A 59 -3.87 7.48 -2.56
N TYR A 60 -5.05 7.45 -3.14
CA TYR A 60 -6.31 7.12 -2.47
C TYR A 60 -6.63 5.66 -2.76
N ALA A 61 -7.03 4.89 -1.77
CA ALA A 61 -7.19 3.47 -1.96
C ALA A 61 -8.23 2.84 -1.03
N THR A 62 -8.68 1.65 -1.41
CA THR A 62 -9.33 0.71 -0.50
C THR A 62 -8.27 0.16 0.45
N THR A 63 -8.51 0.20 1.76
CA THR A 63 -7.63 -0.40 2.75
C THR A 63 -8.05 -1.84 3.00
N ASP A 64 -7.18 -2.78 2.64
CA ASP A 64 -7.37 -4.22 2.84
C ASP A 64 -6.86 -4.72 4.20
N GLY A 65 -6.99 -6.01 4.47
CA GLY A 65 -6.47 -6.64 5.68
C GLY A 65 -7.38 -6.54 6.91
N TYR A 66 -8.60 -6.05 6.77
CA TYR A 66 -9.53 -5.82 7.88
C TYR A 66 -10.57 -6.92 8.11
N GLY A 67 -10.54 -8.00 7.35
CA GLY A 67 -11.49 -9.05 7.63
C GLY A 67 -11.74 -10.07 6.54
N ARG A 68 -13.00 -10.39 6.32
CA ARG A 68 -13.44 -11.53 5.51
C ARG A 68 -13.88 -11.06 4.12
N GLY A 69 -12.96 -11.06 3.20
CA GLY A 69 -13.31 -10.73 1.83
C GLY A 69 -13.69 -9.24 1.63
N LEU A 70 -14.27 -8.95 0.48
CA LEU A 70 -14.73 -7.62 0.10
C LEU A 70 -15.86 -7.06 0.99
N GLU A 71 -16.40 -7.86 1.90
CA GLU A 71 -17.43 -7.38 2.82
C GLU A 71 -16.90 -6.44 3.90
N THR A 72 -15.59 -6.38 4.10
CA THR A 72 -14.95 -5.52 5.08
C THR A 72 -13.78 -4.78 4.47
N SER A 73 -13.78 -3.46 4.59
CA SER A 73 -12.63 -2.61 4.29
C SER A 73 -12.20 -1.87 5.54
N GLY A 74 -10.95 -1.46 5.56
CA GLY A 74 -10.44 -0.54 6.57
C GLY A 74 -10.91 0.90 6.33
N PRO A 75 -10.43 1.84 7.16
CA PRO A 75 -10.69 3.25 6.98
C PRO A 75 -10.18 3.78 5.64
N PRO A 76 -10.78 4.84 5.09
CA PRO A 76 -10.38 5.44 3.83
C PRO A 76 -9.04 6.17 3.98
N THR A 77 -7.98 5.65 3.35
CA THR A 77 -6.62 6.18 3.47
C THR A 77 -6.22 7.04 2.30
N VAL A 78 -5.41 8.07 2.57
CA VAL A 78 -4.60 8.76 1.58
C VAL A 78 -3.13 8.66 1.97
N TRP A 79 -2.34 8.16 1.04
CA TRP A 79 -0.89 8.14 1.14
C TRP A 79 -0.30 9.25 0.30
N LYS A 80 0.79 9.87 0.76
CA LYS A 80 1.47 10.94 0.03
C LYS A 80 2.97 10.74 -0.04
N SER A 81 3.57 11.18 -1.15
CA SER A 81 5.00 11.09 -1.41
C SER A 81 5.46 12.22 -2.31
N THR A 82 6.65 12.76 -2.08
CA THR A 82 7.30 13.73 -2.96
C THR A 82 8.27 13.10 -3.95
N ASP A 83 8.61 11.82 -3.76
CA ASP A 83 9.58 11.09 -4.58
C ASP A 83 9.05 9.80 -5.21
N PHE A 84 7.86 9.35 -4.80
CA PHE A 84 7.21 8.10 -5.19
C PHE A 84 7.81 6.83 -4.56
N VAL A 85 8.74 6.97 -3.63
CA VAL A 85 9.38 5.84 -2.90
C VAL A 85 9.07 5.91 -1.41
N ASN A 86 9.21 7.09 -0.82
CA ASN A 86 8.95 7.32 0.59
C ASN A 86 7.53 7.84 0.75
N TRP A 87 6.65 6.96 1.19
CA TRP A 87 5.23 7.25 1.38
C TRP A 87 4.91 7.47 2.85
N SER A 88 4.05 8.44 3.12
CA SER A 88 3.52 8.71 4.45
C SER A 88 1.99 8.66 4.47
N PHE A 89 1.47 8.25 5.62
CA PHE A 89 0.05 8.25 5.96
C PHE A 89 -0.13 9.03 7.27
N ASP A 90 -0.90 10.11 7.24
CA ASP A 90 -1.13 10.97 8.40
C ASP A 90 -2.59 10.98 8.87
N GLY A 91 -3.44 10.19 8.26
CA GLY A 91 -4.85 10.11 8.61
C GLY A 91 -5.74 9.64 7.48
N THR A 92 -7.03 9.57 7.76
CA THR A 92 -8.04 9.22 6.76
C THR A 92 -8.52 10.47 6.06
N TYR A 93 -8.84 10.35 4.77
CA TYR A 93 -9.38 11.48 4.01
C TYR A 93 -10.85 11.77 4.32
N PHE A 94 -11.57 10.84 4.98
CA PHE A 94 -12.87 11.02 5.62
C PHE A 94 -12.83 10.56 7.07
N PRO A 95 -13.74 11.05 7.92
CA PRO A 95 -13.99 10.41 9.20
C PRO A 95 -14.40 8.96 8.99
N ALA A 96 -13.66 8.04 9.61
CA ALA A 96 -13.96 6.62 9.51
C ALA A 96 -15.06 6.22 10.49
N ALA A 97 -16.13 5.59 10.00
CA ALA A 97 -17.15 4.94 10.80
C ALA A 97 -17.00 3.41 10.69
N ALA A 98 -17.13 2.70 11.80
CA ALA A 98 -16.86 1.27 11.90
C ALA A 98 -17.83 0.39 11.08
N ASP A 99 -18.99 0.89 10.74
CA ASP A 99 -20.06 0.21 10.00
C ASP A 99 -20.07 0.53 8.49
N GLN A 100 -19.13 1.36 8.04
CA GLN A 100 -19.04 1.77 6.64
C GLN A 100 -17.97 0.98 5.90
N LYS A 101 -18.25 0.63 4.64
CA LYS A 101 -17.31 0.02 3.70
C LYS A 101 -16.82 1.09 2.74
N TYR A 102 -15.53 1.41 2.78
CA TYR A 102 -14.91 2.42 1.92
C TYR A 102 -14.14 1.71 0.81
N TRP A 103 -14.65 1.77 -0.41
CA TRP A 103 -14.06 1.13 -1.58
C TRP A 103 -13.67 2.13 -2.63
N ALA A 104 -12.72 1.75 -3.46
CA ALA A 104 -12.40 2.31 -4.75
C ALA A 104 -12.71 3.81 -4.90
N PRO A 105 -11.96 4.67 -4.23
CA PRO A 105 -12.10 6.11 -4.42
C PRO A 105 -11.62 6.50 -5.82
N SER A 106 -12.27 7.51 -6.43
CA SER A 106 -11.75 8.12 -7.64
C SER A 106 -10.39 8.77 -7.38
N LYS A 107 -9.64 9.09 -8.43
CA LYS A 107 -8.57 10.07 -8.29
C LYS A 107 -9.16 11.41 -7.84
N ALA A 108 -8.40 12.19 -7.09
CA ALA A 108 -8.77 13.56 -6.82
C ALA A 108 -8.58 14.41 -8.09
N VAL A 109 -9.52 15.34 -8.33
CA VAL A 109 -9.43 16.35 -9.36
C VAL A 109 -9.55 17.74 -8.76
N LYS A 110 -8.82 18.71 -9.31
CA LYS A 110 -8.89 20.11 -8.86
C LYS A 110 -9.88 20.88 -9.74
N ALA A 111 -10.91 21.41 -9.13
CA ALA A 111 -11.93 22.25 -9.78
C ALA A 111 -12.37 23.36 -8.83
N ASN A 112 -12.70 24.55 -9.35
CA ASN A 112 -13.23 25.67 -8.56
C ASN A 112 -12.34 26.05 -7.36
N GLY A 113 -11.03 25.83 -7.44
CA GLY A 113 -10.07 26.10 -6.37
C GLY A 113 -10.08 25.07 -5.22
N LYS A 114 -10.83 23.98 -5.36
CA LYS A 114 -10.96 22.88 -4.38
C LYS A 114 -10.62 21.55 -5.02
N TYR A 115 -10.50 20.51 -4.17
CA TYR A 115 -10.24 19.13 -4.58
C TYR A 115 -11.49 18.29 -4.41
N TYR A 116 -11.80 17.47 -5.40
CA TYR A 116 -12.99 16.61 -5.41
C TYR A 116 -12.58 15.16 -5.58
N ILE A 117 -13.24 14.27 -4.82
CA ILE A 117 -13.04 12.83 -4.85
C ILE A 117 -14.40 12.13 -4.71
N TYR A 118 -14.57 10.98 -5.35
CA TYR A 118 -15.80 10.20 -5.25
C TYR A 118 -15.49 8.81 -4.69
N PRO A 119 -15.54 8.62 -3.35
CA PRO A 119 -15.44 7.29 -2.77
C PRO A 119 -16.70 6.48 -3.05
N THR A 120 -16.53 5.18 -3.20
CA THR A 120 -17.62 4.23 -3.09
C THR A 120 -17.82 3.88 -1.62
N VAL A 121 -18.97 4.21 -1.04
CA VAL A 121 -19.29 3.87 0.34
C VAL A 121 -20.54 3.00 0.35
N ASN A 122 -20.43 1.80 0.93
CA ASN A 122 -21.50 0.80 0.98
C ASN A 122 -22.11 0.49 -0.41
N GLY A 123 -21.28 0.50 -1.46
CA GLY A 123 -21.71 0.21 -2.83
C GLY A 123 -22.34 1.40 -3.58
N TYR A 124 -22.16 2.64 -3.09
CA TYR A 124 -22.67 3.85 -3.72
C TYR A 124 -21.60 4.93 -3.81
N MET A 125 -21.65 5.72 -4.87
CA MET A 125 -20.73 6.84 -5.10
C MET A 125 -21.20 8.10 -4.36
N TYR A 126 -20.28 8.80 -3.71
CA TYR A 126 -20.55 10.03 -2.99
C TYR A 126 -19.59 11.14 -3.42
N PRO A 127 -20.10 12.21 -4.07
CA PRO A 127 -19.29 13.40 -4.34
C PRO A 127 -18.80 14.05 -3.06
N ALA A 128 -17.53 14.30 -2.96
CA ALA A 128 -16.93 14.93 -1.79
C ALA A 128 -15.88 15.97 -2.20
N VAL A 129 -15.66 16.96 -1.35
CA VAL A 129 -14.85 18.15 -1.58
C VAL A 129 -13.98 18.48 -0.38
N ALA A 130 -12.76 18.97 -0.64
CA ALA A 130 -11.84 19.48 0.39
C ALA A 130 -11.06 20.70 -0.11
N ASP A 131 -10.46 21.44 0.80
CA ASP A 131 -9.53 22.53 0.51
C ASP A 131 -8.09 22.02 0.27
N SER A 132 -7.80 20.78 0.69
CA SER A 132 -6.50 20.11 0.51
C SER A 132 -6.68 18.74 -0.16
N PRO A 133 -5.71 18.27 -0.98
CA PRO A 133 -5.82 16.97 -1.63
C PRO A 133 -5.74 15.78 -0.64
N ASP A 134 -5.22 15.97 0.56
CA ASP A 134 -5.24 14.97 1.63
C ASP A 134 -6.47 15.08 2.55
N GLY A 135 -7.40 15.98 2.24
CA GLY A 135 -8.62 16.16 3.00
C GLY A 135 -8.46 17.08 4.22
N PRO A 136 -9.34 16.99 5.25
CA PRO A 136 -10.49 16.09 5.25
C PRO A 136 -11.54 16.49 4.22
N PHE A 137 -12.12 15.49 3.57
CA PHE A 137 -13.19 15.71 2.60
C PHE A 137 -14.55 15.70 3.29
N GLU A 138 -15.43 16.58 2.82
CA GLU A 138 -16.84 16.64 3.21
C GLU A 138 -17.72 16.32 1.99
N LEU A 139 -18.90 15.75 2.22
CA LEU A 139 -19.83 15.47 1.12
C LEU A 139 -20.37 16.77 0.53
N VAL A 140 -20.41 16.85 -0.80
CA VAL A 140 -20.87 18.05 -1.53
C VAL A 140 -22.33 18.39 -1.23
N LYS A 141 -23.19 17.36 -1.07
CA LYS A 141 -24.65 17.53 -0.93
C LYS A 141 -25.13 17.60 0.52
N GLY A 142 -24.29 17.41 1.51
CA GLY A 142 -24.67 17.46 2.93
C GLY A 142 -24.05 16.33 3.74
N GLU A 143 -24.42 16.24 5.00
CA GLU A 143 -23.83 15.28 5.94
C GLU A 143 -24.39 13.86 5.79
N GLY A 144 -23.55 12.89 6.07
CA GLY A 144 -23.89 11.47 6.14
C GLY A 144 -24.02 10.75 4.78
N PHE A 145 -23.73 9.44 4.82
CA PHE A 145 -23.80 8.57 3.64
C PHE A 145 -25.24 8.08 3.39
N ILE A 146 -26.14 9.02 3.10
CA ILE A 146 -27.57 8.78 2.81
C ILE A 146 -27.85 8.88 1.30
N THR A 147 -29.01 8.43 0.88
CA THR A 147 -29.40 8.37 -0.53
C THR A 147 -29.35 9.74 -1.24
N GLU A 148 -29.77 10.78 -0.56
CA GLU A 148 -29.85 12.14 -1.09
C GLU A 148 -28.47 12.72 -1.41
N ASN A 149 -27.44 12.27 -0.71
CA ASN A 149 -26.07 12.74 -0.86
C ASN A 149 -25.27 11.96 -1.91
N ARG A 150 -25.84 10.88 -2.45
CA ARG A 150 -25.21 10.08 -3.52
C ARG A 150 -25.12 10.89 -4.81
N LEU A 151 -24.15 10.53 -5.62
CA LEU A 151 -24.28 10.82 -7.06
C LEU A 151 -25.45 9.98 -7.54
N TRP A 152 -26.56 10.64 -7.88
CA TRP A 152 -27.76 9.89 -8.25
C TRP A 152 -27.59 9.17 -9.57
N VAL A 153 -27.79 7.90 -9.59
CA VAL A 153 -27.90 7.02 -10.74
C VAL A 153 -29.22 6.28 -10.62
N MET A 154 -29.81 5.94 -11.75
CA MET A 154 -31.12 5.29 -11.79
C MET A 154 -31.19 4.09 -10.83
N ASP A 155 -32.32 3.88 -10.21
CA ASP A 155 -32.59 2.71 -9.38
C ASP A 155 -32.15 1.43 -10.10
N ASN A 156 -31.43 0.54 -9.40
CA ASN A 156 -30.86 -0.70 -9.87
C ASN A 156 -29.60 -0.64 -10.77
N VAL A 157 -28.92 0.50 -10.88
CA VAL A 157 -27.58 0.54 -11.47
C VAL A 157 -26.55 0.50 -10.34
N HIS A 158 -25.74 -0.55 -10.34
CA HIS A 158 -24.54 -0.58 -9.49
C HIS A 158 -23.61 0.57 -9.89
N ALA A 159 -23.48 1.54 -9.02
CA ALA A 159 -22.67 2.73 -9.24
C ALA A 159 -21.49 2.73 -8.29
N ILE A 160 -20.44 2.00 -8.68
CA ILE A 160 -19.19 1.87 -7.93
C ILE A 160 -18.02 2.28 -8.84
N ASP A 161 -16.87 2.52 -8.23
CA ASP A 161 -15.59 2.66 -8.91
C ASP A 161 -15.56 3.86 -9.85
N THR A 162 -15.72 5.04 -9.29
CA THR A 162 -15.75 6.26 -10.10
C THR A 162 -14.34 6.65 -10.55
N GLU A 163 -14.23 7.05 -11.80
CA GLU A 163 -13.10 7.79 -12.37
C GLU A 163 -13.56 9.16 -12.81
N LEU A 164 -12.92 10.22 -12.29
CA LEU A 164 -13.21 11.60 -12.63
C LEU A 164 -12.29 12.10 -13.73
N PHE A 165 -12.85 12.86 -14.67
CA PHE A 165 -12.10 13.52 -15.71
C PHE A 165 -12.67 14.91 -16.00
N ILE A 166 -11.80 15.90 -16.11
CA ILE A 166 -12.14 17.27 -16.55
C ILE A 166 -11.43 17.50 -17.87
N ASP A 167 -12.20 17.77 -18.93
CA ASP A 167 -11.63 18.03 -20.25
C ASP A 167 -11.11 19.48 -20.36
N ASP A 168 -10.38 19.77 -21.43
CA ASP A 168 -9.75 21.08 -21.67
C ASP A 168 -10.75 22.24 -21.77
N ASP A 169 -12.00 21.94 -22.14
CA ASP A 169 -13.10 22.90 -22.17
C ASP A 169 -13.79 23.13 -20.82
N GLY A 170 -13.33 22.43 -19.78
CA GLY A 170 -13.88 22.46 -18.42
C GLY A 170 -15.08 21.55 -18.19
N GLN A 171 -15.52 20.78 -19.20
CA GLN A 171 -16.59 19.81 -19.00
C GLN A 171 -16.13 18.67 -18.10
N ILE A 172 -16.93 18.37 -17.09
CA ILE A 172 -16.65 17.35 -16.09
C ILE A 172 -17.35 16.04 -16.48
N TYR A 173 -16.62 14.95 -16.40
CA TYR A 173 -17.11 13.61 -16.64
C TYR A 173 -16.83 12.72 -15.43
N ALA A 174 -17.81 11.86 -15.10
CA ALA A 174 -17.65 10.76 -14.17
C ALA A 174 -17.91 9.45 -14.92
N PHE A 175 -16.92 8.56 -14.92
CA PHE A 175 -17.01 7.21 -15.44
C PHE A 175 -17.15 6.24 -14.25
N TRP A 176 -17.93 5.17 -14.39
CA TRP A 176 -18.04 4.15 -13.32
C TRP A 176 -18.34 2.77 -13.88
N GLY A 177 -18.35 1.77 -13.02
CA GLY A 177 -18.54 0.38 -13.34
C GLY A 177 -19.70 0.12 -14.32
N SER A 178 -19.61 -0.98 -15.04
CA SER A 178 -20.55 -1.36 -16.12
C SER A 178 -20.56 -0.40 -17.32
N ARG A 179 -19.43 0.31 -17.57
CA ARG A 179 -19.21 1.17 -18.75
C ARG A 179 -20.14 2.40 -18.83
N ASN A 180 -20.49 2.92 -17.70
CA ASN A 180 -21.32 4.12 -17.64
C ASN A 180 -20.46 5.38 -17.59
N VAL A 181 -20.99 6.48 -18.12
CA VAL A 181 -20.39 7.79 -18.01
C VAL A 181 -21.48 8.85 -17.93
N ALA A 182 -21.26 9.87 -17.13
CA ALA A 182 -22.12 11.04 -17.06
C ALA A 182 -21.31 12.32 -17.33
N LYS A 183 -21.95 13.28 -17.99
CA LYS A 183 -21.58 14.69 -17.88
C LYS A 183 -22.12 15.23 -16.57
N LEU A 184 -21.29 15.95 -15.85
CA LEU A 184 -21.69 16.60 -14.61
C LEU A 184 -21.77 18.11 -14.79
N GLN A 185 -22.62 18.75 -13.97
CA GLN A 185 -22.65 20.19 -13.82
C GLN A 185 -21.43 20.70 -13.03
N ASN A 186 -21.22 22.01 -13.01
CA ASN A 186 -20.08 22.64 -12.34
C ASN A 186 -20.09 22.49 -10.81
N ASP A 187 -21.22 22.05 -10.22
CA ASP A 187 -21.33 21.73 -8.80
C ASP A 187 -20.65 20.41 -8.42
N MET A 188 -20.13 19.68 -9.40
CA MET A 188 -19.46 18.37 -9.21
C MET A 188 -20.37 17.29 -8.60
N ALA A 189 -21.67 17.45 -8.58
CA ALA A 189 -22.59 16.55 -7.87
C ALA A 189 -23.89 16.28 -8.62
N THR A 190 -24.23 17.09 -9.62
CA THR A 190 -25.45 16.96 -10.41
C THR A 190 -25.12 16.37 -11.77
N ILE A 191 -25.81 15.29 -12.13
CA ILE A 191 -25.73 14.68 -13.46
C ILE A 191 -26.52 15.52 -14.44
N ASP A 192 -25.88 15.93 -15.54
CA ASP A 192 -26.54 16.58 -16.66
C ASP A 192 -27.08 15.53 -17.64
N THR A 193 -26.22 14.66 -18.13
CA THR A 193 -26.57 13.64 -19.14
C THR A 193 -25.78 12.36 -18.88
N MET A 194 -26.42 11.20 -19.08
CA MET A 194 -25.78 9.90 -18.95
C MET A 194 -25.65 9.20 -20.31
N TYR A 195 -24.57 8.46 -20.45
CA TYR A 195 -24.25 7.67 -21.62
C TYR A 195 -23.73 6.30 -21.18
N ARG A 196 -23.76 5.36 -22.12
CA ARG A 196 -23.11 4.06 -21.96
C ARG A 196 -22.04 3.93 -23.05
N ILE A 197 -20.86 3.52 -22.64
CA ILE A 197 -19.74 3.28 -23.55
C ILE A 197 -19.86 1.85 -24.11
N GLU A 198 -19.94 1.77 -25.44
CA GLU A 198 -19.87 0.47 -26.11
C GLU A 198 -18.42 0.01 -26.22
N THR A 199 -18.18 -1.25 -25.83
CA THR A 199 -16.88 -1.90 -25.86
C THR A 199 -16.91 -3.18 -26.68
N ARG A 200 -15.76 -3.65 -27.15
CA ARG A 200 -15.65 -4.93 -27.87
C ARG A 200 -16.08 -6.11 -26.99
N ARG A 201 -15.66 -6.12 -25.73
CA ARG A 201 -16.00 -7.14 -24.75
C ARG A 201 -17.21 -6.69 -23.95
N LYS A 202 -18.09 -7.66 -23.61
CA LYS A 202 -19.39 -7.36 -22.98
C LYS A 202 -19.53 -7.96 -21.57
N GLU A 203 -18.55 -8.72 -21.13
CA GLU A 203 -18.49 -9.32 -19.80
C GLU A 203 -18.53 -8.26 -18.70
N TYR A 204 -18.67 -8.68 -17.46
CA TYR A 204 -18.65 -7.77 -16.31
C TYR A 204 -17.38 -6.92 -16.31
N SER A 205 -17.55 -5.66 -15.97
CA SER A 205 -16.49 -4.65 -15.99
C SER A 205 -16.70 -3.65 -14.87
N GLU A 206 -15.63 -3.36 -14.17
CA GLU A 206 -15.52 -2.34 -13.12
C GLU A 206 -14.20 -1.60 -13.27
N GLY A 207 -13.83 -0.73 -12.32
CA GLY A 207 -12.55 -0.06 -12.28
C GLY A 207 -12.18 0.67 -13.58
N PRO A 208 -13.06 1.53 -14.13
CA PRO A 208 -12.73 2.27 -15.36
C PRO A 208 -11.55 3.22 -15.09
N ILE A 209 -10.71 3.39 -16.10
CA ILE A 209 -9.66 4.40 -16.09
C ILE A 209 -9.86 5.30 -17.31
N PHE A 210 -9.79 6.60 -17.11
CA PHE A 210 -9.92 7.57 -18.18
C PHE A 210 -8.84 8.64 -18.11
N PHE A 211 -8.19 8.88 -19.24
CA PHE A 211 -7.20 9.95 -19.35
C PHE A 211 -7.07 10.47 -20.80
N LYS A 212 -6.44 11.64 -20.94
CA LYS A 212 -6.12 12.27 -22.22
C LYS A 212 -4.61 12.41 -22.37
N ARG A 213 -4.06 12.05 -23.53
CA ARG A 213 -2.66 12.24 -23.88
C ARG A 213 -2.53 12.72 -25.31
N LYS A 214 -1.90 13.86 -25.53
CA LYS A 214 -1.66 14.45 -26.87
C LYS A 214 -2.93 14.51 -27.74
N GLY A 215 -4.04 14.92 -27.14
CA GLY A 215 -5.34 15.05 -27.83
C GLY A 215 -6.08 13.73 -28.08
N ILE A 216 -5.56 12.59 -27.62
CA ILE A 216 -6.21 11.29 -27.69
C ILE A 216 -6.79 10.96 -26.32
N TYR A 217 -8.06 10.57 -26.28
CA TYR A 217 -8.76 10.08 -25.10
C TYR A 217 -8.63 8.55 -25.03
N TYR A 218 -8.37 8.03 -23.83
CA TYR A 218 -8.23 6.61 -23.56
C TYR A 218 -9.24 6.20 -22.51
N TYR A 219 -10.02 5.19 -22.83
CA TYR A 219 -10.92 4.53 -21.89
C TYR A 219 -10.45 3.10 -21.68
N LEU A 220 -9.99 2.80 -20.47
CA LEU A 220 -9.61 1.47 -20.06
C LEU A 220 -10.72 0.87 -19.20
N TYR A 221 -10.94 -0.42 -19.32
CA TYR A 221 -11.97 -1.14 -18.60
C TYR A 221 -11.50 -2.56 -18.26
N THR A 222 -11.90 -3.06 -17.08
CA THR A 222 -11.57 -4.42 -16.69
C THR A 222 -12.50 -5.44 -17.32
N ILE A 223 -11.98 -6.65 -17.48
CA ILE A 223 -12.72 -7.87 -17.75
C ILE A 223 -12.30 -8.92 -16.74
N GLY A 224 -13.23 -9.78 -16.34
CA GLY A 224 -12.99 -10.77 -15.31
C GLY A 224 -13.11 -10.18 -13.91
N GLY A 225 -12.47 -10.82 -13.00
CA GLY A 225 -12.39 -10.43 -11.58
C GLY A 225 -11.40 -11.34 -10.87
N ASP A 226 -11.06 -11.02 -9.63
CA ASP A 226 -10.13 -11.80 -8.82
C ASP A 226 -8.78 -12.02 -9.53
N GLU A 227 -8.28 -13.23 -9.55
CA GLU A 227 -7.03 -13.63 -10.20
C GLU A 227 -7.05 -13.53 -11.72
N ASN A 228 -8.19 -13.26 -12.31
CA ASN A 228 -8.41 -13.23 -13.75
C ASN A 228 -8.69 -11.82 -14.28
N TYR A 229 -8.42 -10.79 -13.52
CA TYR A 229 -8.51 -9.43 -14.01
C TYR A 229 -7.61 -9.20 -15.20
N GLU A 230 -8.17 -8.54 -16.22
CA GLU A 230 -7.47 -8.04 -17.39
C GLU A 230 -7.94 -6.63 -17.66
N TYR A 231 -7.03 -5.73 -18.05
CA TYR A 231 -7.38 -4.43 -18.60
C TYR A 231 -7.34 -4.44 -20.10
N TYR A 232 -8.42 -3.93 -20.71
CA TYR A 232 -8.54 -3.63 -22.12
C TYR A 232 -8.80 -2.15 -22.33
N TYR A 233 -8.55 -1.64 -23.55
CA TYR A 233 -8.79 -0.26 -23.82
C TYR A 233 -9.38 0.00 -25.21
N GLN A 234 -9.93 1.18 -25.35
CA GLN A 234 -10.27 1.83 -26.60
C GLN A 234 -9.91 3.30 -26.53
N MET A 235 -9.76 3.96 -27.66
CA MET A 235 -9.34 5.36 -27.73
C MET A 235 -10.23 6.18 -28.66
N SER A 236 -10.26 7.50 -28.46
CA SER A 236 -10.95 8.44 -29.33
C SER A 236 -10.04 9.63 -29.61
N LYS A 237 -10.12 10.16 -30.84
CA LYS A 237 -9.41 11.39 -31.25
C LYS A 237 -10.34 12.58 -31.29
N GLU A 238 -11.61 12.44 -30.94
CA GLU A 238 -12.63 13.48 -31.09
C GLU A 238 -13.19 13.93 -29.72
N SER A 239 -13.63 13.01 -28.88
CA SER A 239 -14.26 13.38 -27.61
C SER A 239 -14.15 12.29 -26.54
N PRO A 240 -14.39 12.64 -25.25
CA PRO A 240 -14.48 11.64 -24.16
C PRO A 240 -15.62 10.61 -24.34
N LEU A 241 -16.54 10.86 -25.25
CA LEU A 241 -17.68 9.99 -25.53
C LEU A 241 -17.53 9.19 -26.84
N GLY A 242 -16.37 9.31 -27.49
CA GLY A 242 -16.12 8.69 -28.79
C GLY A 242 -16.23 9.68 -29.97
N PRO A 243 -16.28 9.21 -31.23
CA PRO A 243 -16.35 7.79 -31.62
C PRO A 243 -15.12 6.99 -31.21
N TRP A 244 -15.34 5.73 -30.84
CA TRP A 244 -14.29 4.87 -30.29
C TRP A 244 -13.57 4.07 -31.38
N ILE A 245 -12.25 4.09 -31.30
CA ILE A 245 -11.35 3.24 -32.07
C ILE A 245 -10.86 2.14 -31.13
N VAL A 246 -11.12 0.88 -31.50
CA VAL A 246 -10.60 -0.29 -30.76
C VAL A 246 -9.40 -0.82 -31.53
N PRO A 247 -8.18 -0.71 -30.99
CA PRO A 247 -6.98 -1.25 -31.61
C PRO A 247 -7.04 -2.76 -31.81
N GLU A 248 -6.23 -3.28 -32.71
CA GLU A 248 -6.12 -4.73 -32.92
C GLU A 248 -5.63 -5.41 -31.62
N ASN A 249 -4.58 -4.84 -31.03
CA ASN A 249 -4.06 -5.23 -29.72
C ASN A 249 -4.59 -4.26 -28.65
N ASP A 250 -5.75 -4.56 -28.10
CA ASP A 250 -6.42 -3.73 -27.10
C ASP A 250 -6.22 -4.21 -25.66
N LEU A 251 -5.37 -5.22 -25.43
CA LEU A 251 -4.99 -5.73 -24.11
C LEU A 251 -3.91 -4.83 -23.49
N VAL A 252 -4.20 -4.28 -22.31
CA VAL A 252 -3.25 -3.46 -21.54
C VAL A 252 -2.46 -4.31 -20.56
N SER A 253 -3.15 -5.10 -19.73
CA SER A 253 -2.52 -5.96 -18.71
C SER A 253 -3.31 -7.23 -18.47
N THR A 254 -2.61 -8.29 -18.12
CA THR A 254 -3.17 -9.60 -17.76
C THR A 254 -2.24 -10.31 -16.78
N THR A 255 -2.73 -11.35 -16.15
CA THR A 255 -1.94 -12.23 -15.27
C THR A 255 -0.63 -12.65 -15.93
N CYS A 256 0.47 -12.48 -15.23
CA CYS A 256 1.81 -12.81 -15.68
C CYS A 256 2.49 -13.79 -14.71
N ILE A 257 2.31 -15.09 -14.93
CA ILE A 257 2.84 -16.14 -14.06
C ILE A 257 4.37 -16.04 -13.87
N PRO A 258 5.19 -15.78 -14.93
CA PRO A 258 6.63 -15.67 -14.77
C PRO A 258 7.10 -14.57 -13.82
N THR A 259 6.35 -13.47 -13.70
CA THR A 259 6.66 -12.37 -12.79
C THR A 259 5.89 -12.48 -11.47
N GLY A 260 4.96 -13.43 -11.40
CA GLY A 260 4.17 -13.72 -10.23
C GLY A 260 3.07 -12.69 -9.96
N VAL A 261 2.58 -12.00 -10.97
CA VAL A 261 1.43 -11.10 -10.89
C VAL A 261 0.16 -11.85 -11.26
N PHE A 262 -0.86 -11.77 -10.40
CA PHE A 262 -2.17 -12.37 -10.63
C PHE A 262 -3.24 -11.29 -10.56
N GLY A 263 -4.16 -11.30 -11.52
CA GLY A 263 -5.28 -10.40 -11.59
C GLY A 263 -4.87 -8.92 -11.48
N PRO A 264 -3.99 -8.41 -12.39
CA PRO A 264 -3.58 -7.01 -12.37
C PRO A 264 -4.77 -6.14 -12.80
N GLY A 265 -5.69 -5.94 -11.88
CA GLY A 265 -6.96 -5.25 -12.07
C GLY A 265 -6.99 -3.92 -11.37
N HIS A 266 -8.16 -3.46 -11.15
CA HIS A 266 -8.59 -2.18 -10.63
C HIS A 266 -7.48 -1.28 -10.05
N GLY A 267 -7.20 -0.18 -10.73
CA GLY A 267 -6.17 0.78 -10.36
C GLY A 267 -6.36 2.08 -11.13
N SER A 268 -5.28 2.75 -11.48
CA SER A 268 -5.32 4.03 -12.18
C SER A 268 -4.18 4.18 -13.18
N VAL A 269 -4.35 5.10 -14.13
CA VAL A 269 -3.26 5.63 -14.94
C VAL A 269 -2.99 7.06 -14.49
N PHE A 270 -1.75 7.36 -14.21
CA PHE A 270 -1.29 8.69 -13.86
C PHE A 270 -0.05 9.06 -14.67
N HIS A 271 0.27 10.34 -14.74
CA HIS A 271 1.50 10.84 -15.36
C HIS A 271 2.24 11.74 -14.38
N VAL A 272 3.55 11.85 -14.55
CA VAL A 272 4.37 12.78 -13.78
C VAL A 272 4.27 14.17 -14.39
N GLU A 273 3.81 15.14 -13.61
CA GLU A 273 3.61 16.52 -14.09
C GLU A 273 4.86 17.09 -14.75
N GLY A 274 4.67 17.72 -15.91
CA GLY A 274 5.74 18.31 -16.73
C GLY A 274 6.49 17.31 -17.61
N THR A 275 6.08 16.03 -17.64
CA THR A 275 6.67 14.97 -18.49
C THR A 275 5.62 14.31 -19.39
N ASP A 276 6.06 13.41 -20.28
CA ASP A 276 5.19 12.48 -21.03
C ASP A 276 5.31 11.05 -20.50
N ASP A 277 5.75 10.89 -19.24
CA ASP A 277 5.88 9.60 -18.58
C ASP A 277 4.57 9.20 -17.90
N TYR A 278 3.99 8.10 -18.34
CA TYR A 278 2.75 7.53 -17.82
C TYR A 278 3.01 6.20 -17.13
N TYR A 279 2.18 5.91 -16.14
CA TYR A 279 2.31 4.72 -15.30
C TYR A 279 0.94 4.09 -15.06
N LEU A 280 0.89 2.75 -15.06
CA LEU A 280 -0.26 1.96 -14.66
C LEU A 280 -0.06 1.49 -13.21
N ALA A 281 -0.91 1.95 -12.32
CA ALA A 281 -1.09 1.34 -11.01
C ALA A 281 -2.13 0.23 -11.12
N PHE A 282 -1.91 -0.88 -10.47
CA PHE A 282 -2.83 -2.02 -10.44
C PHE A 282 -2.76 -2.74 -9.09
N LEU A 283 -3.88 -3.28 -8.65
CA LEU A 283 -3.86 -4.22 -7.56
C LEU A 283 -3.32 -5.57 -8.03
N GLU A 284 -2.64 -6.29 -7.15
CA GLU A 284 -2.30 -7.69 -7.33
C GLU A 284 -3.10 -8.51 -6.33
N PHE A 285 -3.74 -9.57 -6.80
CA PHE A 285 -4.74 -10.31 -6.02
C PHE A 285 -4.15 -11.19 -4.89
N GLY A 286 -2.91 -11.31 -4.82
CA GLY A 286 -1.90 -11.82 -3.90
C GLY A 286 -2.30 -12.70 -2.76
N ARG A 287 -2.63 -12.15 -1.62
CA ARG A 287 -2.70 -12.87 -0.35
C ARG A 287 -4.15 -13.13 0.07
N ASN A 288 -4.81 -14.16 -0.48
CA ASN A 288 -6.19 -14.52 -0.11
C ASN A 288 -7.18 -13.34 -0.29
N SER A 289 -7.40 -12.93 -1.51
CA SER A 289 -8.44 -12.03 -2.03
C SER A 289 -8.63 -10.65 -1.35
N THR A 290 -8.28 -10.45 -0.10
CA THR A 290 -8.49 -9.20 0.64
C THR A 290 -7.27 -8.72 1.42
N ASN A 291 -6.12 -9.20 1.02
CA ASN A 291 -4.83 -8.71 1.42
C ASN A 291 -4.05 -8.28 0.18
N ARG A 292 -4.71 -7.53 -0.68
CA ARG A 292 -4.16 -7.05 -1.95
C ARG A 292 -3.11 -5.98 -1.69
N GLN A 293 -2.16 -5.87 -2.59
CA GLN A 293 -1.22 -4.76 -2.62
C GLN A 293 -1.25 -4.10 -3.99
N THR A 294 -0.96 -2.82 -4.03
CA THR A 294 -0.86 -2.04 -5.26
C THR A 294 0.58 -2.01 -5.76
N TYR A 295 0.74 -2.21 -7.05
CA TYR A 295 2.01 -2.13 -7.78
C TYR A 295 1.90 -1.14 -8.92
N VAL A 296 3.05 -0.70 -9.44
CA VAL A 296 3.10 0.28 -10.52
C VAL A 296 4.12 -0.16 -11.55
N ASN A 297 3.73 -0.13 -12.83
CA ASN A 297 4.64 -0.32 -13.94
C ASN A 297 4.50 0.82 -14.95
N LYS A 298 5.53 1.04 -15.78
CA LYS A 298 5.50 2.07 -16.81
C LYS A 298 4.49 1.72 -17.89
N LEU A 299 3.72 2.70 -18.32
CA LEU A 299 2.78 2.62 -19.45
C LEU A 299 3.41 3.29 -20.67
N GLU A 300 3.63 2.54 -21.71
CA GLU A 300 4.28 3.02 -22.93
C GLU A 300 3.31 3.07 -24.11
N PHE A 301 3.59 3.95 -25.06
CA PHE A 301 2.77 4.18 -26.23
C PHE A 301 3.58 4.00 -27.51
N ASN A 302 2.92 3.52 -28.57
CA ASN A 302 3.44 3.52 -29.91
C ASN A 302 3.34 4.93 -30.53
N GLU A 303 4.00 5.12 -31.68
CA GLU A 303 3.99 6.42 -32.40
C GLU A 303 2.58 6.86 -32.83
N ASP A 304 1.69 5.90 -33.12
CA ASP A 304 0.29 6.17 -33.49
C ASP A 304 -0.63 6.48 -32.30
N GLY A 305 -0.09 6.41 -31.07
CA GLY A 305 -0.79 6.64 -29.82
C GLY A 305 -1.40 5.38 -29.22
N THR A 306 -1.29 4.20 -29.85
CA THR A 306 -1.77 2.96 -29.24
C THR A 306 -0.93 2.59 -28.01
N ILE A 307 -1.57 1.99 -26.99
CA ILE A 307 -0.91 1.54 -25.77
C ILE A 307 -0.14 0.25 -26.08
N GLN A 308 1.11 0.16 -25.63
CA GLN A 308 1.85 -1.10 -25.58
C GLN A 308 1.38 -1.96 -24.41
N GLN A 309 1.20 -3.26 -24.63
CA GLN A 309 0.83 -4.15 -23.53
C GLN A 309 1.87 -4.08 -22.41
N VAL A 310 1.42 -3.78 -21.19
CA VAL A 310 2.27 -3.71 -20.00
C VAL A 310 2.65 -5.12 -19.57
N LYS A 311 3.94 -5.40 -19.53
CA LYS A 311 4.48 -6.61 -18.91
C LYS A 311 4.56 -6.40 -17.41
N VAL A 312 3.44 -6.68 -16.75
CA VAL A 312 3.31 -6.45 -15.30
C VAL A 312 4.33 -7.24 -14.50
N ASP A 313 4.93 -6.58 -13.52
CA ASP A 313 5.84 -7.19 -12.55
C ASP A 313 5.73 -6.51 -11.17
N LEU A 314 6.41 -7.08 -10.18
CA LEU A 314 6.40 -6.61 -8.79
C LEU A 314 7.63 -5.78 -8.42
N LYS A 315 8.38 -5.27 -9.39
CA LYS A 315 9.64 -4.54 -9.13
C LYS A 315 9.44 -3.09 -8.73
N GLY A 316 8.26 -2.53 -9.03
CA GLY A 316 8.01 -1.10 -8.89
C GLY A 316 8.80 -0.26 -9.91
N VAL A 317 8.66 1.05 -9.82
CA VAL A 317 9.25 2.00 -10.78
C VAL A 317 10.36 2.86 -10.19
N GLY A 318 10.60 2.76 -8.88
CA GLY A 318 11.57 3.58 -8.17
C GLY A 318 11.13 5.04 -8.04
N ALA A 319 12.09 5.93 -7.79
CA ALA A 319 11.81 7.35 -7.63
C ALA A 319 11.42 8.00 -8.95
N LEU A 320 10.28 8.67 -8.98
CA LEU A 320 9.77 9.41 -10.14
C LEU A 320 10.18 10.89 -10.11
N ARG A 321 10.54 11.39 -8.93
CA ARG A 321 11.13 12.71 -8.75
C ARG A 321 12.40 12.60 -7.91
N GLN A 322 13.41 13.39 -8.27
CA GLN A 322 14.64 13.46 -7.50
C GLN A 322 14.42 14.42 -6.33
N VAL A 323 14.35 13.86 -5.15
CA VAL A 323 14.43 14.60 -3.89
C VAL A 323 15.74 14.21 -3.22
N ALA A 324 16.39 15.17 -2.55
CA ALA A 324 17.57 14.85 -1.75
C ALA A 324 17.17 13.91 -0.61
N THR A 325 17.40 12.62 -0.80
CA THR A 325 17.11 11.61 0.21
C THR A 325 18.38 11.18 0.91
N GLU A 326 18.34 11.16 2.23
CA GLU A 326 19.39 10.57 3.04
C GLU A 326 19.26 9.04 2.98
N ALA A 327 20.36 8.35 2.80
CA ALA A 327 20.36 6.89 2.83
C ALA A 327 20.25 6.38 4.27
N PRO A 328 19.38 5.40 4.58
CA PRO A 328 19.31 4.84 5.91
C PRO A 328 20.60 4.11 6.30
N LEU A 329 20.87 4.05 7.60
CA LEU A 329 21.98 3.33 8.17
C LEU A 329 21.85 1.84 7.88
N LYS A 330 22.95 1.19 7.51
CA LYS A 330 23.00 -0.26 7.33
C LYS A 330 22.86 -0.98 8.68
N ILE A 331 21.98 -1.97 8.72
CA ILE A 331 21.80 -2.91 9.81
C ILE A 331 22.76 -4.08 9.63
N ALA A 332 23.50 -4.44 10.65
CA ALA A 332 24.42 -5.57 10.65
C ALA A 332 23.72 -6.87 11.04
N ALA A 333 22.76 -6.79 11.98
CA ALA A 333 21.92 -7.90 12.41
C ALA A 333 20.59 -7.38 12.98
N CYS A 334 19.57 -8.24 13.01
CA CYS A 334 18.31 -7.95 13.68
C CYS A 334 17.80 -9.16 14.45
N TYR A 335 17.01 -8.89 15.48
CA TYR A 335 16.44 -9.89 16.36
C TYR A 335 15.00 -9.51 16.69
N ALA A 336 14.15 -10.49 16.91
CA ALA A 336 12.78 -10.26 17.36
C ALA A 336 12.38 -11.21 18.47
N SER A 337 11.39 -10.85 19.27
CA SER A 337 10.84 -11.69 20.32
C SER A 337 10.33 -13.02 19.78
N SER A 338 9.69 -12.97 18.62
CA SER A 338 9.16 -14.13 17.91
C SER A 338 8.93 -13.77 16.44
N SER A 339 8.63 -14.77 15.61
CA SER A 339 8.17 -14.57 14.23
C SER A 339 7.01 -15.51 13.92
N GLN A 340 6.05 -15.00 13.15
CA GLN A 340 4.94 -15.79 12.66
C GLN A 340 5.46 -16.91 11.74
N ALA A 341 4.83 -18.08 11.84
CA ALA A 341 5.14 -19.20 10.96
C ALA A 341 4.83 -18.83 9.48
N PRO A 342 5.64 -19.35 8.54
CA PRO A 342 5.41 -19.11 7.12
C PRO A 342 3.99 -19.50 6.69
N LEU A 343 3.35 -18.63 5.90
CA LEU A 343 2.00 -18.82 5.40
C LEU A 343 2.04 -19.29 3.93
N LYS A 344 1.42 -20.41 3.65
CA LYS A 344 1.20 -20.87 2.27
C LYS A 344 0.00 -20.16 1.67
N ILE A 345 0.26 -19.43 0.60
CA ILE A 345 -0.77 -18.71 -0.15
C ILE A 345 -1.18 -19.56 -1.35
N ARG A 346 -2.47 -19.73 -1.50
CA ARG A 346 -3.07 -20.43 -2.66
C ARG A 346 -3.93 -19.44 -3.41
N TYR A 347 -3.73 -19.35 -4.71
CA TYR A 347 -4.62 -18.63 -5.59
C TYR A 347 -5.84 -19.49 -5.90
N PHE A 348 -7.01 -18.89 -5.92
CA PHE A 348 -8.31 -19.62 -6.01
C PHE A 348 -8.41 -20.49 -7.25
N ASN A 349 -7.96 -20.00 -8.39
CA ASN A 349 -8.17 -20.61 -9.69
C ASN A 349 -6.88 -21.13 -10.34
N ASP A 350 -5.71 -20.89 -9.73
CA ASP A 350 -4.45 -21.31 -10.32
C ASP A 350 -3.61 -22.15 -9.37
N SER A 351 -3.79 -23.47 -9.44
CA SER A 351 -2.96 -24.42 -8.69
C SER A 351 -1.47 -24.42 -9.11
N ARG A 352 -1.11 -23.74 -10.22
CA ARG A 352 0.25 -23.66 -10.75
C ARG A 352 1.10 -22.70 -9.95
N CYS A 353 0.48 -21.79 -9.18
CA CYS A 353 1.21 -20.82 -8.37
C CYS A 353 0.94 -21.04 -6.89
N GLN A 354 1.97 -21.44 -6.19
CA GLN A 354 1.99 -21.50 -4.74
C GLN A 354 3.11 -20.58 -4.26
N ARG A 355 2.77 -19.63 -3.40
CA ARG A 355 3.75 -18.80 -2.73
C ARG A 355 3.79 -19.14 -1.25
N THR A 356 4.92 -18.92 -0.66
CA THR A 356 5.06 -18.93 0.80
C THR A 356 5.46 -17.53 1.23
N GLU A 357 4.64 -16.91 2.07
CA GLU A 357 4.97 -15.68 2.73
C GLU A 357 5.76 -16.01 4.00
N PHE A 358 6.89 -15.35 4.17
CA PHE A 358 7.74 -15.44 5.34
C PHE A 358 7.65 -14.13 6.12
N PHE A 359 7.87 -14.21 7.43
CA PHE A 359 7.77 -13.08 8.35
C PHE A 359 9.08 -12.90 9.13
N ASP A 360 10.20 -13.03 8.45
CA ASP A 360 11.53 -12.90 9.01
C ASP A 360 11.80 -11.46 9.50
N PRO A 361 12.48 -11.25 10.65
CA PRO A 361 12.85 -9.94 11.13
C PRO A 361 13.64 -9.08 10.12
N SER A 362 14.43 -9.69 9.26
CA SER A 362 15.21 -8.99 8.23
C SER A 362 14.33 -8.26 7.20
N PHE A 363 13.08 -8.66 7.02
CA PHE A 363 12.15 -7.99 6.13
C PHE A 363 11.72 -6.60 6.60
N ALA A 364 11.98 -6.25 7.85
CA ALA A 364 11.81 -4.87 8.31
C ALA A 364 12.96 -3.94 7.87
N PHE A 365 13.95 -4.44 7.12
CA PHE A 365 15.14 -3.70 6.70
C PHE A 365 15.54 -3.95 5.24
N ASP A 366 14.66 -4.48 4.42
CA ASP A 366 14.97 -4.89 3.04
C ASP A 366 14.62 -3.84 1.98
N ASN A 367 14.04 -2.71 2.40
CA ASN A 367 13.53 -1.62 1.54
C ASN A 367 12.47 -2.08 0.53
N ALA A 368 11.67 -3.06 0.91
CA ALA A 368 10.64 -3.62 0.05
C ALA A 368 9.27 -3.64 0.74
N ASN A 369 8.38 -2.74 0.35
CA ASN A 369 7.03 -2.63 0.92
C ASN A 369 6.15 -3.89 0.72
N GLY A 370 6.64 -4.90 -0.01
CA GLY A 370 5.94 -6.17 -0.21
C GLY A 370 6.21 -7.22 0.87
N SER A 371 7.20 -7.04 1.71
CA SER A 371 7.60 -7.94 2.80
C SER A 371 7.48 -7.27 4.16
N ARG A 372 7.34 -8.06 5.20
CA ARG A 372 7.24 -7.55 6.57
C ARG A 372 7.64 -8.60 7.60
N TRP A 373 8.07 -8.14 8.73
CA TRP A 373 8.07 -8.95 9.93
C TRP A 373 6.70 -8.96 10.61
N MET A 374 6.30 -10.11 11.13
CA MET A 374 5.14 -10.29 12.03
C MET A 374 5.55 -11.12 13.23
N ALA A 375 5.14 -10.72 14.43
CA ALA A 375 5.26 -11.55 15.60
C ALA A 375 4.34 -12.77 15.53
N ALA A 376 4.68 -13.84 16.25
CA ALA A 376 3.81 -15.02 16.36
C ALA A 376 2.49 -14.66 17.04
N GLU A 377 1.40 -15.30 16.62
CA GLU A 377 0.10 -15.15 17.28
C GLU A 377 0.16 -15.60 18.75
N GLY A 378 -0.44 -14.82 19.62
CA GLY A 378 -0.50 -15.12 21.06
C GLY A 378 0.70 -14.64 21.87
N ASP A 379 1.71 -14.05 21.25
CA ASP A 379 2.87 -13.46 21.94
C ASP A 379 2.52 -12.04 22.45
N SER A 380 1.53 -11.97 23.35
CA SER A 380 0.89 -10.72 23.77
C SER A 380 1.61 -9.97 24.89
N LEU A 381 2.70 -10.51 25.44
CA LEU A 381 3.23 -9.95 26.70
C LEU A 381 4.45 -9.05 26.54
N GLN A 382 5.25 -9.20 25.50
CA GLN A 382 6.35 -8.27 25.15
C GLN A 382 6.83 -8.50 23.72
N THR A 383 6.16 -7.92 22.76
CA THR A 383 6.61 -7.99 21.36
C THR A 383 7.63 -6.90 21.09
N TRP A 384 8.82 -7.29 20.65
CA TRP A 384 9.90 -6.36 20.35
C TRP A 384 10.72 -6.82 19.15
N MET A 385 11.37 -5.84 18.54
CA MET A 385 12.43 -6.03 17.54
C MET A 385 13.65 -5.22 17.92
N VAL A 386 14.85 -5.78 17.68
CA VAL A 386 16.14 -5.12 17.88
C VAL A 386 16.88 -5.02 16.55
N ALA A 387 17.36 -3.83 16.23
CA ALA A 387 18.33 -3.57 15.18
C ALA A 387 19.74 -3.44 15.77
N ASP A 388 20.72 -4.19 15.26
CA ASP A 388 22.15 -4.04 15.56
C ASP A 388 22.85 -3.35 14.40
N LEU A 389 23.42 -2.19 14.62
CA LEU A 389 24.19 -1.42 13.65
C LEU A 389 25.63 -1.92 13.47
N GLY A 390 26.05 -2.98 14.24
CA GLY A 390 27.39 -3.56 14.22
C GLY A 390 28.39 -2.79 15.10
N GLU A 391 28.24 -1.48 15.17
CA GLU A 391 29.06 -0.57 15.97
C GLU A 391 28.21 0.63 16.48
N VAL A 392 28.74 1.38 17.41
CA VAL A 392 28.07 2.60 17.91
C VAL A 392 28.05 3.65 16.80
N LYS A 393 26.87 4.03 16.34
CA LYS A 393 26.66 5.08 15.32
C LYS A 393 25.84 6.23 15.87
N SER A 394 26.00 7.41 15.26
CA SER A 394 25.12 8.54 15.52
C SER A 394 23.82 8.30 14.76
N ILE A 395 22.71 8.39 15.46
CA ILE A 395 21.36 8.22 14.89
C ILE A 395 20.62 9.52 15.09
N GLN A 396 20.25 10.17 14.02
CA GLN A 396 19.50 11.42 14.05
C GLN A 396 18.02 11.16 14.30
N ARG A 397 17.45 10.18 13.57
CA ARG A 397 16.04 9.80 13.66
C ARG A 397 15.82 8.32 13.36
N SER A 398 14.70 7.80 13.82
CA SER A 398 14.16 6.48 13.55
C SER A 398 12.79 6.62 12.92
N GLU A 399 12.51 5.84 11.87
CA GLU A 399 11.23 5.79 11.17
C GLU A 399 10.71 4.35 11.14
N LEU A 400 9.60 4.09 11.83
CA LEU A 400 8.94 2.79 11.94
C LEU A 400 7.65 2.78 11.12
N TYR A 401 7.56 1.84 10.18
CA TYR A 401 6.38 1.58 9.36
C TYR A 401 5.70 0.31 9.87
N PHE A 402 4.76 0.49 10.79
CA PHE A 402 4.02 -0.64 11.38
C PHE A 402 2.98 -1.20 10.43
N VAL A 403 2.67 -2.49 10.60
CA VAL A 403 1.58 -3.15 9.88
C VAL A 403 0.24 -2.61 10.36
N ARG A 404 -0.63 -2.27 9.42
CA ARG A 404 -1.96 -1.69 9.63
C ARG A 404 -1.91 -0.36 10.40
N PRO A 405 -1.31 0.67 9.82
CA PRO A 405 -1.16 1.99 10.47
C PRO A 405 -2.50 2.64 10.82
N THR A 406 -3.57 2.29 10.11
CA THR A 406 -4.93 2.78 10.36
C THR A 406 -5.55 2.30 11.68
N ALA A 407 -5.08 1.17 12.22
CA ALA A 407 -5.44 0.71 13.56
C ALA A 407 -4.71 1.51 14.65
N GLY A 408 -3.52 1.99 14.33
CA GLY A 408 -2.65 2.76 15.21
C GLY A 408 -1.80 1.91 16.13
N HIS A 409 -0.72 2.52 16.60
CA HIS A 409 0.28 1.86 17.45
C HIS A 409 0.68 2.73 18.61
N ALA A 410 1.07 2.06 19.72
CA ALA A 410 1.83 2.62 20.81
C ALA A 410 3.07 1.73 21.06
N TYR A 411 4.23 2.35 21.25
CA TYR A 411 5.49 1.62 21.38
C TYR A 411 6.50 2.40 22.21
N THR A 412 7.51 1.70 22.72
CA THR A 412 8.68 2.31 23.34
C THR A 412 9.89 2.03 22.45
N LEU A 413 10.70 3.06 22.22
CA LEU A 413 12.00 2.95 21.56
C LEU A 413 13.10 3.11 22.58
N GLU A 414 14.01 2.13 22.64
CA GLU A 414 15.15 2.11 23.56
C GLU A 414 16.45 1.97 22.77
N GLY A 415 17.50 2.61 23.25
CA GLY A 415 18.83 2.53 22.68
C GLY A 415 19.84 1.94 23.64
N SER A 416 20.87 1.28 23.12
CA SER A 416 21.97 0.70 23.89
C SER A 416 23.28 0.75 23.10
N ALA A 417 24.39 0.99 23.80
CA ALA A 417 25.73 0.88 23.23
C ALA A 417 26.32 -0.54 23.33
N ASP A 418 25.91 -1.33 24.31
CA ASP A 418 26.50 -2.63 24.68
C ASP A 418 25.51 -3.82 24.61
N GLY A 419 24.22 -3.55 24.40
CA GLY A 419 23.15 -4.56 24.40
C GLY A 419 22.71 -5.02 25.79
N ILE A 420 23.28 -4.45 26.85
CA ILE A 420 23.01 -4.77 28.26
C ILE A 420 22.27 -3.62 28.95
N HIS A 421 22.79 -2.42 28.80
CA HIS A 421 22.23 -1.20 29.39
C HIS A 421 21.39 -0.47 28.35
N TRP A 422 20.08 -0.38 28.62
CA TRP A 422 19.11 0.24 27.72
C TRP A 422 18.55 1.52 28.31
N GLU A 423 18.40 2.53 27.49
CA GLU A 423 17.72 3.77 27.86
C GLU A 423 16.58 4.08 26.89
N VAL A 424 15.45 4.54 27.41
CA VAL A 424 14.34 5.01 26.57
C VAL A 424 14.79 6.26 25.79
N CYS A 425 14.59 6.25 24.50
CA CYS A 425 15.01 7.32 23.62
C CYS A 425 13.90 7.83 22.69
N GLY A 426 12.77 7.15 22.61
CA GLY A 426 11.64 7.54 21.77
C GLY A 426 10.42 6.66 22.02
N GLY A 427 9.43 6.76 21.11
CA GLY A 427 8.16 6.10 21.19
C GLY A 427 7.09 6.97 21.86
N HIS A 428 5.87 6.43 21.97
CA HIS A 428 4.74 7.12 22.60
C HIS A 428 3.75 6.10 23.20
N GLU A 429 3.11 6.49 24.30
CA GLU A 429 2.13 5.66 25.03
C GLU A 429 0.71 5.73 24.42
N ALA A 430 0.39 6.84 23.79
CA ALA A 430 -0.91 7.01 23.13
C ALA A 430 -0.92 6.28 21.78
N ILE A 431 -2.06 5.69 21.42
CA ILE A 431 -2.23 5.11 20.09
C ILE A 431 -2.24 6.23 19.04
N GLU A 432 -1.30 6.19 18.11
CA GLU A 432 -1.24 7.09 16.96
C GLU A 432 -1.48 6.32 15.66
N LYS A 433 -2.28 6.92 14.77
CA LYS A 433 -2.62 6.37 13.44
C LYS A 433 -1.85 7.12 12.38
N ARG A 434 -0.64 6.68 12.13
CA ARG A 434 0.28 7.28 11.14
C ARG A 434 1.28 6.25 10.60
N SER A 435 1.92 6.59 9.49
CA SER A 435 3.08 5.87 8.95
C SER A 435 3.95 6.85 8.14
N PRO A 436 5.29 6.90 8.39
CA PRO A 436 5.98 6.26 9.50
C PRO A 436 5.70 6.93 10.86
N HIS A 437 6.01 6.19 11.93
CA HIS A 437 6.23 6.79 13.25
C HIS A 437 7.67 7.27 13.31
N THR A 438 7.87 8.56 13.53
CA THR A 438 9.20 9.20 13.48
C THR A 438 9.62 9.70 14.85
N ASP A 439 10.77 9.20 15.34
CA ASP A 439 11.43 9.65 16.56
C ASP A 439 12.70 10.41 16.21
N VAL A 440 12.83 11.63 16.68
CA VAL A 440 14.07 12.42 16.60
C VAL A 440 14.96 12.07 17.78
N LEU A 441 16.09 11.41 17.54
CA LEU A 441 16.94 10.84 18.57
C LEU A 441 18.14 11.73 18.88
N ASN A 442 18.96 12.05 17.88
CA ASN A 442 20.24 12.78 18.03
C ASN A 442 21.16 12.15 19.10
N LYS A 443 21.24 10.82 19.12
CA LYS A 443 21.95 10.00 20.11
C LYS A 443 22.88 9.00 19.43
N LYS A 444 23.77 8.37 20.22
CA LYS A 444 24.72 7.37 19.75
C LYS A 444 24.41 6.03 20.38
N PHE A 445 24.04 5.05 19.54
CA PHE A 445 23.76 3.69 19.94
C PHE A 445 24.36 2.68 18.94
N ARG A 446 24.59 1.46 19.39
CA ARG A 446 24.79 0.31 18.52
C ARG A 446 23.48 -0.43 18.28
N TYR A 447 22.67 -0.53 19.34
CA TYR A 447 21.40 -1.25 19.29
C TYR A 447 20.23 -0.30 19.48
N LEU A 448 19.19 -0.51 18.70
CA LEU A 448 17.86 0.07 18.93
C LEU A 448 16.85 -1.05 19.13
N ARG A 449 15.94 -0.92 20.11
CA ARG A 449 14.84 -1.83 20.37
C ARG A 449 13.52 -1.10 20.31
N ALA A 450 12.62 -1.56 19.41
CA ALA A 450 11.24 -1.14 19.38
C ALA A 450 10.37 -2.19 20.09
N SER A 451 9.71 -1.79 21.18
CA SER A 451 8.81 -2.64 21.95
C SER A 451 7.37 -2.19 21.69
N ILE A 452 6.58 -3.01 20.97
CA ILE A 452 5.21 -2.70 20.59
C ILE A 452 4.29 -2.99 21.77
N GLN A 453 3.59 -1.98 22.26
CA GLN A 453 2.71 -2.07 23.42
C GLN A 453 1.24 -2.23 23.01
N GLN A 454 0.85 -1.59 21.93
CA GLN A 454 -0.50 -1.67 21.38
C GLN A 454 -0.45 -1.60 19.84
N GLY A 455 -1.41 -2.20 19.18
CA GLY A 455 -1.50 -2.31 17.74
C GLY A 455 -1.12 -3.71 17.24
N ILE A 456 -1.02 -3.85 15.92
CA ILE A 456 -0.61 -5.11 15.29
C ILE A 456 0.92 -5.25 15.41
N ALA A 457 1.34 -6.35 15.96
CA ALA A 457 2.76 -6.64 16.17
C ALA A 457 3.44 -7.06 14.86
N GLY A 458 3.76 -6.09 14.03
CA GLY A 458 4.42 -6.27 12.75
C GLY A 458 5.01 -4.96 12.22
N ILE A 459 6.09 -5.08 11.45
CA ILE A 459 6.83 -3.96 10.88
C ILE A 459 7.06 -4.25 9.40
N TRP A 460 6.65 -3.31 8.53
CA TRP A 460 6.98 -3.32 7.10
C TRP A 460 8.43 -2.87 6.90
N GLU A 461 8.78 -1.71 7.46
CA GLU A 461 10.10 -1.12 7.33
C GLU A 461 10.51 -0.41 8.62
N TRP A 462 11.79 -0.47 8.94
CA TRP A 462 12.40 0.30 10.03
C TRP A 462 13.69 0.97 9.54
N LYS A 463 13.62 2.27 9.33
CA LYS A 463 14.73 3.07 8.81
C LYS A 463 15.34 3.91 9.93
N MET A 464 16.67 4.01 9.94
CA MET A 464 17.43 4.84 10.85
C MET A 464 18.36 5.74 10.04
N TYR A 465 18.48 7.01 10.46
CA TYR A 465 19.29 8.00 9.77
C TYR A 465 20.22 8.72 10.72
#